data_1e7eb3c634745ee838f34a682cdced7d
#
_entry.id   1e7eb3c634745ee838f34a682cdced7d
#
_cell.length_a   1.000
_cell.length_b   1.000
_cell.length_c   1.000
_cell.angle_alpha   90.00
_cell.angle_beta   90.00
_cell.angle_gamma   90.00
#
_symmetry.space_group_name_H-M   'P 1'
#
loop_
_entity.id
_entity.type
_entity.pdbx_description
1 polymer ?
#
loop_
_entity_poly.entity_id
_entity_poly.type
_entity_poly.pdbx_seq_one_letter_code
_entity_poly.pdbx_strand_id
1 'polypeptide(L)'
;MSHAPKRLLAKRMRRTPTVQEAQLWHALRDRKLGGFKFRRQTPIGRYVADFVCLERRLIVEADGPFHFDDGERDAWLRANGYRVLRFTNQEIEAGLDNVLAAILAAAAPKRALSP
;
A
#
# COMPACT_ATOMS: atom_id res chain seq x y z
N MET A 1 6.54 -22.25 16.25
CA MET A 1 5.28 -21.72 15.92
C MET A 1 5.41 -20.60 14.96
N SER A 2 4.57 -20.60 14.03
CA SER A 2 4.58 -19.56 13.08
C SER A 2 3.93 -18.35 13.67
N HIS A 3 4.51 -17.23 13.45
CA HIS A 3 3.97 -16.06 14.02
C HIS A 3 3.79 -15.01 12.97
N ALA A 4 2.95 -15.31 12.01
CA ALA A 4 2.53 -14.25 11.12
C ALA A 4 1.90 -13.17 11.97
N PRO A 5 2.18 -11.93 11.70
CA PRO A 5 1.53 -10.84 12.43
C PRO A 5 0.02 -10.97 12.33
N LYS A 6 -0.68 -10.69 13.41
CA LYS A 6 -2.13 -10.80 13.43
C LYS A 6 -2.78 -10.00 12.31
N ARG A 7 -2.29 -8.82 12.05
CA ARG A 7 -2.82 -7.98 11.00
C ARG A 7 -2.73 -8.66 9.63
N LEU A 8 -1.58 -9.22 9.33
CA LEU A 8 -1.38 -9.89 8.05
C LEU A 8 -2.27 -11.10 7.93
N LEU A 9 -2.36 -11.89 8.98
CA LEU A 9 -3.18 -13.08 8.97
C LEU A 9 -4.64 -12.73 8.78
N ALA A 10 -5.13 -11.72 9.47
CA ALA A 10 -6.51 -11.29 9.35
C ALA A 10 -6.82 -10.84 7.93
N LYS A 11 -5.92 -10.11 7.29
CA LYS A 11 -6.14 -9.68 5.92
C LYS A 11 -6.19 -10.84 4.95
N ARG A 12 -5.33 -11.81 5.14
CA ARG A 12 -5.32 -12.97 4.24
C ARG A 12 -6.59 -13.79 4.36
N MET A 13 -7.21 -13.79 5.52
CA MET A 13 -8.42 -14.54 5.73
C MET A 13 -9.67 -13.76 5.35
N ARG A 14 -9.57 -12.45 5.17
CA ARG A 14 -10.70 -11.66 4.77
C ARG A 14 -10.93 -11.80 3.29
N ARG A 15 -12.12 -12.16 2.91
CA ARG A 15 -12.42 -12.32 1.50
C ARG A 15 -12.90 -11.04 0.87
N THR A 16 -13.49 -10.16 1.68
CA THR A 16 -14.05 -8.92 1.17
C THR A 16 -13.23 -7.76 1.69
N PRO A 17 -12.77 -6.89 0.84
CA PRO A 17 -12.03 -5.72 1.30
C PRO A 17 -12.96 -4.77 2.04
N THR A 18 -12.38 -3.90 2.86
CA THR A 18 -13.15 -2.85 3.50
C THR A 18 -13.63 -1.88 2.44
N VAL A 19 -14.60 -1.04 2.82
CA VAL A 19 -15.09 0.00 1.90
C VAL A 19 -13.94 0.90 1.47
N GLN A 20 -13.07 1.26 2.40
CA GLN A 20 -11.94 2.14 2.10
C GLN A 20 -10.93 1.47 1.18
N GLU A 21 -10.66 0.19 1.37
CA GLU A 21 -9.79 -0.55 0.46
C GLU A 21 -10.40 -0.58 -0.94
N ALA A 22 -11.71 -0.79 -1.02
CA ALA A 22 -12.39 -0.82 -2.31
C ALA A 22 -12.34 0.53 -3.00
N GLN A 23 -12.54 1.61 -2.25
CA GLN A 23 -12.45 2.96 -2.81
C GLN A 23 -11.05 3.24 -3.35
N LEU A 24 -10.05 2.85 -2.59
CA LEU A 24 -8.67 3.07 -3.01
C LEU A 24 -8.35 2.25 -4.24
N TRP A 25 -8.76 0.98 -4.26
CA TRP A 25 -8.53 0.13 -5.42
C TRP A 25 -9.20 0.69 -6.67
N HIS A 26 -10.42 1.16 -6.53
CA HIS A 26 -11.13 1.75 -7.66
C HIS A 26 -10.36 2.92 -8.27
N ALA A 27 -9.66 3.67 -7.46
CA ALA A 27 -8.88 4.81 -7.93
C ALA A 27 -7.52 4.41 -8.50
N LEU A 28 -6.99 3.26 -8.07
CA LEU A 28 -5.65 2.83 -8.49
C LEU A 28 -5.66 1.89 -9.69
N ARG A 29 -6.74 1.15 -9.87
CA ARG A 29 -6.80 0.13 -10.93
C ARG A 29 -6.77 0.75 -12.31
N ASP A 30 -6.45 -0.05 -13.30
CA ASP A 30 -6.50 0.33 -14.71
C ASP A 30 -5.57 1.51 -15.04
N ARG A 31 -4.48 1.63 -14.29
CA ARG A 31 -3.49 2.69 -14.50
C ARG A 31 -4.07 4.08 -14.39
N LYS A 32 -5.15 4.23 -13.62
CA LYS A 32 -5.81 5.52 -13.50
C LYS A 32 -4.96 6.57 -12.82
N LEU A 33 -4.13 6.16 -11.88
CA LEU A 33 -3.33 7.13 -11.15
C LEU A 33 -1.97 7.28 -11.83
N GLY A 34 -1.84 8.33 -12.61
CA GLY A 34 -0.56 8.66 -13.24
C GLY A 34 -0.05 7.63 -14.23
N GLY A 35 -0.88 6.71 -14.67
CA GLY A 35 -0.46 5.68 -15.58
C GLY A 35 0.28 4.52 -14.91
N PHE A 36 0.41 4.54 -13.58
CA PHE A 36 1.11 3.48 -12.88
C PHE A 36 0.25 2.25 -12.69
N LYS A 37 0.87 1.09 -12.82
CA LYS A 37 0.14 -0.16 -12.64
C LYS A 37 0.22 -0.59 -11.19
N PHE A 38 -0.93 -0.67 -10.55
CA PHE A 38 -1.03 -1.18 -9.19
C PHE A 38 -1.70 -2.55 -9.19
N ARG A 39 -1.23 -3.43 -8.34
CA ARG A 39 -1.85 -4.72 -8.10
C ARG A 39 -2.32 -4.73 -6.66
N ARG A 40 -3.34 -5.54 -6.38
CA ARG A 40 -3.84 -5.64 -5.02
C ARG A 40 -3.58 -7.02 -4.45
N GLN A 41 -3.50 -7.10 -3.14
CA GLN A 41 -3.33 -8.35 -2.41
C GLN A 41 -2.23 -9.20 -3.03
N THR A 42 -1.05 -8.62 -3.10
CA THR A 42 0.06 -9.20 -3.84
C THR A 42 1.12 -9.74 -2.87
N PRO A 43 1.53 -11.00 -3.04
CA PRO A 43 2.60 -11.53 -2.21
C PRO A 43 3.94 -10.86 -2.53
N ILE A 44 4.63 -10.44 -1.48
CA ILE A 44 5.98 -9.91 -1.58
C ILE A 44 6.80 -10.69 -0.56
N GLY A 45 7.55 -11.67 -1.03
CA GLY A 45 8.19 -12.59 -0.11
C GLY A 45 7.13 -13.33 0.69
N ARG A 46 7.26 -13.34 1.99
CA ARG A 46 6.28 -14.00 2.85
C ARG A 46 5.15 -13.09 3.30
N TYR A 47 5.16 -11.85 2.85
CA TYR A 47 4.14 -10.89 3.25
C TYR A 47 3.16 -10.65 2.10
N VAL A 48 2.03 -10.08 2.43
CA VAL A 48 1.04 -9.71 1.41
C VAL A 48 0.84 -8.22 1.50
N ALA A 49 0.99 -7.53 0.36
CA ALA A 49 0.78 -6.09 0.30
C ALA A 49 -0.64 -5.82 -0.16
N ASP A 50 -1.29 -4.81 0.44
CA ASP A 50 -2.63 -4.44 0.01
C ASP A 50 -2.61 -3.98 -1.45
N PHE A 51 -1.73 -3.05 -1.77
CA PHE A 51 -1.56 -2.55 -3.13
C PHE A 51 -0.08 -2.37 -3.37
N VAL A 52 0.37 -2.69 -4.57
CA VAL A 52 1.78 -2.51 -4.89
C VAL A 52 1.95 -2.09 -6.34
N CYS A 53 2.82 -1.12 -6.55
CA CYS A 53 3.31 -0.76 -7.86
C CYS A 53 4.70 -1.33 -7.97
N LEU A 54 4.83 -2.46 -8.65
CA LEU A 54 6.10 -3.19 -8.69
C LEU A 54 7.19 -2.40 -9.40
N GLU A 55 6.83 -1.70 -10.46
CA GLU A 55 7.83 -0.94 -11.20
C GLU A 55 8.42 0.19 -10.37
N ARG A 56 7.72 0.67 -9.36
CA ARG A 56 8.21 1.71 -8.47
C ARG A 56 8.58 1.19 -7.09
N ARG A 57 8.40 -0.09 -6.86
CA ARG A 57 8.63 -0.72 -5.57
C ARG A 57 7.95 0.05 -4.45
N LEU A 58 6.70 0.40 -4.71
CA LEU A 58 5.91 1.17 -3.77
C LEU A 58 4.74 0.34 -3.29
N ILE A 59 4.62 0.21 -1.98
CA ILE A 59 3.52 -0.50 -1.34
C ILE A 59 2.63 0.53 -0.67
N VAL A 60 1.33 0.36 -0.84
CA VAL A 60 0.34 1.22 -0.20
C VAL A 60 -0.57 0.33 0.63
N GLU A 61 -0.78 0.69 1.87
CA GLU A 61 -1.60 -0.10 2.78
C GLU A 61 -2.69 0.73 3.40
N ALA A 62 -3.88 0.14 3.46
CA ALA A 62 -5.02 0.72 4.13
C ALA A 62 -5.16 0.00 5.47
N ASP A 63 -4.73 0.65 6.53
CA ASP A 63 -4.82 0.05 7.84
C ASP A 63 -6.15 0.42 8.46
N GLY A 64 -6.62 -0.28 9.40
CA GLY A 64 -7.91 -0.01 10.03
C GLY A 64 -7.91 1.32 10.77
N PRO A 65 -8.46 1.36 11.97
CA PRO A 65 -8.60 2.64 12.67
C PRO A 65 -7.27 3.23 13.17
N PHE A 66 -6.20 2.43 13.22
CA PHE A 66 -4.91 2.94 13.66
C PHE A 66 -3.80 2.13 13.00
N HIS A 67 -2.61 2.70 13.01
CA HIS A 67 -1.46 2.03 12.44
C HIS A 67 -0.92 0.98 13.39
N PHE A 68 -0.52 -0.14 12.84
CA PHE A 68 0.15 -1.18 13.60
C PHE A 68 1.64 -0.99 13.50
N ASP A 69 2.33 -1.46 14.52
CA ASP A 69 3.78 -1.45 14.50
C ASP A 69 4.27 -2.73 13.83
N ASP A 70 4.61 -2.67 12.57
CA ASP A 70 5.10 -3.79 11.81
C ASP A 70 6.59 -3.61 11.52
N GLY A 71 7.36 -3.26 12.52
CA GLY A 71 8.77 -2.92 12.34
C GLY A 71 9.58 -3.97 11.60
N GLU A 72 9.40 -5.24 11.95
CA GLU A 72 10.16 -6.32 11.31
C GLU A 72 9.77 -6.47 9.84
N ARG A 73 8.48 -6.42 9.56
CA ARG A 73 7.97 -6.52 8.20
C ARG A 73 8.46 -5.35 7.36
N ASP A 74 8.34 -4.15 7.89
CA ASP A 74 8.75 -2.96 7.17
C ASP A 74 10.25 -2.93 6.94
N ALA A 75 11.03 -3.38 7.91
CA ALA A 75 12.47 -3.46 7.74
C ALA A 75 12.85 -4.43 6.63
N TRP A 76 12.16 -5.57 6.57
CA TRP A 76 12.41 -6.54 5.51
C TRP A 76 12.05 -5.97 4.14
N LEU A 77 10.88 -5.34 4.06
CA LEU A 77 10.44 -4.75 2.80
C LEU A 77 11.39 -3.66 2.34
N ARG A 78 11.82 -2.81 3.27
CA ARG A 78 12.74 -1.73 2.95
C ARG A 78 14.09 -2.28 2.50
N ALA A 79 14.57 -3.33 3.17
CA ALA A 79 15.81 -3.97 2.78
C ALA A 79 15.74 -4.55 1.37
N ASN A 80 14.54 -4.88 0.91
CA ASN A 80 14.34 -5.39 -0.44
C ASN A 80 13.92 -4.30 -1.41
N GLY A 81 14.13 -3.07 -1.05
CA GLY A 81 13.95 -1.94 -1.96
C GLY A 81 12.56 -1.36 -2.03
N TYR A 82 11.65 -1.79 -1.15
CA TYR A 82 10.28 -1.28 -1.18
C TYR A 82 10.10 -0.11 -0.24
N ARG A 83 9.26 0.82 -0.64
CA ARG A 83 8.81 1.92 0.22
C ARG A 83 7.36 1.62 0.59
N VAL A 84 6.98 1.92 1.81
CA VAL A 84 5.64 1.60 2.29
C VAL A 84 4.94 2.88 2.73
N LEU A 85 3.77 3.13 2.16
CA LEU A 85 2.90 4.21 2.60
C LEU A 85 1.68 3.58 3.26
N ARG A 86 1.30 4.08 4.42
CA ARG A 86 0.13 3.60 5.14
C ARG A 86 -0.83 4.71 5.39
N PHE A 87 -2.10 4.42 5.17
CA PHE A 87 -3.16 5.35 5.46
C PHE A 87 -4.21 4.62 6.28
N THR A 88 -4.75 5.31 7.28
CA THR A 88 -5.85 4.73 8.03
C THR A 88 -7.12 4.84 7.20
N ASN A 89 -8.11 4.02 7.53
CA ASN A 89 -9.41 4.13 6.87
C ASN A 89 -9.98 5.52 7.05
N GLN A 90 -9.77 6.13 8.20
CA GLN A 90 -10.25 7.46 8.48
C GLN A 90 -9.61 8.50 7.57
N GLU A 91 -8.32 8.37 7.32
CA GLU A 91 -7.63 9.26 6.39
C GLU A 91 -8.17 9.13 4.97
N ILE A 92 -8.45 7.90 4.56
CA ILE A 92 -9.01 7.67 3.23
C ILE A 92 -10.40 8.28 3.11
N GLU A 93 -11.23 8.09 4.13
CA GLU A 93 -12.57 8.67 4.12
C GLU A 93 -12.55 10.19 4.12
N ALA A 94 -11.65 10.77 4.91
CA ALA A 94 -11.62 12.20 5.06
C ALA A 94 -11.07 12.93 3.84
N GLY A 95 -10.20 12.27 3.06
CA GLY A 95 -9.60 12.95 1.93
C GLY A 95 -8.96 12.01 0.95
N LEU A 96 -9.77 11.30 0.17
CA LEU A 96 -9.23 10.38 -0.84
C LEU A 96 -8.31 11.11 -1.80
N ASP A 97 -8.65 12.32 -2.20
CA ASP A 97 -7.82 13.08 -3.13
C ASP A 97 -6.44 13.36 -2.55
N ASN A 98 -6.36 13.65 -1.27
CA ASN A 98 -5.07 13.87 -0.61
C ASN A 98 -4.25 12.59 -0.55
N VAL A 99 -4.92 11.47 -0.29
CA VAL A 99 -4.26 10.18 -0.26
C VAL A 99 -3.70 9.85 -1.64
N LEU A 100 -4.49 10.05 -2.69
CA LEU A 100 -4.05 9.77 -4.04
C LEU A 100 -2.91 10.68 -4.47
N ALA A 101 -2.94 11.94 -4.04
CA ALA A 101 -1.86 12.87 -4.34
C ALA A 101 -0.55 12.42 -3.68
N ALA A 102 -0.63 11.92 -2.46
CA ALA A 102 0.56 11.40 -1.77
C ALA A 102 1.10 10.16 -2.46
N ILE A 103 0.21 9.27 -2.89
CA ILE A 103 0.63 8.06 -3.59
C ILE A 103 1.30 8.43 -4.91
N LEU A 104 0.70 9.34 -5.66
CA LEU A 104 1.26 9.75 -6.94
C LEU A 104 2.62 10.39 -6.76
N ALA A 105 2.78 11.24 -5.76
CA ALA A 105 4.06 11.87 -5.49
C ALA A 105 5.14 10.84 -5.15
N ALA A 106 4.77 9.81 -4.41
CA ALA A 106 5.71 8.75 -4.04
C ALA A 106 6.05 7.85 -5.23
N ALA A 107 5.10 7.63 -6.14
CA ALA A 107 5.31 6.75 -7.29
C ALA A 107 6.10 7.44 -8.38
N ALA A 108 5.96 8.75 -8.52
CA ALA A 108 6.65 9.47 -9.58
C ALA A 108 8.17 9.37 -9.40
N PRO A 109 8.90 9.27 -10.50
CA PRO A 109 10.35 9.23 -10.37
C PRO A 109 10.85 10.56 -9.79
N LYS A 110 11.86 10.49 -8.93
CA LYS A 110 12.48 11.67 -8.50
C LYS A 110 13.04 12.32 -9.68
N ARG A 111 12.66 13.56 -9.93
CA ARG A 111 13.17 14.24 -11.02
C ARG A 111 14.57 14.46 -10.75
N ALA A 112 15.32 13.99 -11.59
CA ALA A 112 16.66 14.38 -11.58
C ALA A 112 16.57 15.79 -11.70
N LEU A 113 17.09 16.40 -10.96
CA LEU A 113 17.08 17.70 -11.12
C LEU A 113 17.85 18.05 -12.14
N SER A 114 17.76 17.99 -13.00
CA SER A 114 18.42 18.43 -13.93
C SER A 114 18.19 19.06 -14.42
N PRO A 115 18.62 19.24 -14.80
CA PRO A 115 18.88 20.01 -15.55
C PRO A 115 18.86 20.02 -16.08
#